data_8411825c5a0cf649133147d5dfa8b478
#
_entry.id   8411825c5a0cf649133147d5dfa8b478
#
_cell.length_a   1.000
_cell.length_b   1.000
_cell.length_c   1.000
_cell.angle_alpha   90.00
_cell.angle_beta   90.00
_cell.angle_gamma   90.00
#
_symmetry.space_group_name_H-M   'P 1'
#
loop_
_entity.id
_entity.type
_entity.pdbx_description
1 polymer ?
#
loop_
_entity_poly.entity_id
_entity_poly.type
_entity_poly.pdbx_seq_one_letter_code
_entity_poly.pdbx_strand_id
1 'polypeptide(L)'
;KPRTQQTAFEKSHQGLTVHTNFAASNPLLKQMQEGAPVDVFASADQETMDKAQKAQLIKPESRKNFVSNTVVLIVPAQGKKFGSLAELKKAQRIAVGSPESVPVGRYTRDALKSAGLWETLQPSFIYGNSVRQVLDYVARGEVDAGIVYATDAKQRADKVDVCLTLTGHKPVTYPIAVATTGSNAAMGQAFVDFALSPEGQAILARYGFSKP
;
A
#
# COMPACT_ATOMS: atom_id res chain seq x y z
N LYS A 1 -5.82 -1.39 10.55
CA LYS A 1 -6.92 -1.27 9.59
C LYS A 1 -7.61 0.08 9.81
N PRO A 2 -8.24 0.69 8.79
CA PRO A 2 -8.78 2.07 8.87
C PRO A 2 -9.74 2.33 10.03
N ARG A 3 -10.41 1.30 10.54
CA ARG A 3 -11.31 1.40 11.71
C ARG A 3 -10.67 2.00 12.96
N THR A 4 -9.37 1.90 13.14
CA THR A 4 -8.69 2.45 14.32
C THR A 4 -8.51 3.97 14.22
N GLN A 5 -8.23 4.50 13.01
CA GLN A 5 -8.19 5.95 12.79
C GLN A 5 -9.60 6.55 12.90
N GLN A 6 -10.59 5.89 12.29
CA GLN A 6 -12.00 6.26 12.43
C GLN A 6 -12.39 6.42 13.90
N THR A 7 -12.15 5.40 14.72
CA THR A 7 -12.51 5.42 16.15
C THR A 7 -11.75 6.52 16.91
N ALA A 8 -10.47 6.77 16.62
CA ALA A 8 -9.70 7.81 17.27
C ALA A 8 -10.20 9.21 16.86
N PHE A 9 -10.54 9.42 15.60
CA PHE A 9 -11.10 10.68 15.11
C PHE A 9 -12.48 10.95 15.73
N GLU A 10 -13.37 9.95 15.78
CA GLU A 10 -14.69 10.06 16.40
C GLU A 10 -14.61 10.43 17.89
N LYS A 11 -13.61 9.91 18.62
CA LYS A 11 -13.39 10.26 20.04
C LYS A 11 -13.05 11.73 20.25
N SER A 12 -12.32 12.33 19.32
CA SER A 12 -11.97 13.76 19.39
C SER A 12 -13.06 14.70 18.85
N HIS A 13 -14.12 14.14 18.22
CA HIS A 13 -15.23 14.86 17.61
C HIS A 13 -16.56 14.26 18.05
N GLN A 14 -16.98 14.60 19.29
CA GLN A 14 -18.22 14.06 19.88
C GLN A 14 -19.43 14.33 19.01
N GLY A 15 -20.25 13.29 18.82
CA GLY A 15 -21.46 13.35 17.99
C GLY A 15 -21.23 13.13 16.50
N LEU A 16 -19.95 12.95 16.08
CA LEU A 16 -19.62 12.60 14.70
C LEU A 16 -19.53 11.07 14.54
N THR A 17 -20.10 10.57 13.45
CA THR A 17 -19.92 9.19 13.01
C THR A 17 -19.22 9.17 11.67
N VAL A 18 -18.14 8.42 11.55
CA VAL A 18 -17.40 8.23 10.30
C VAL A 18 -17.86 6.95 9.62
N HIS A 19 -18.45 7.06 8.46
CA HIS A 19 -18.78 5.92 7.61
C HIS A 19 -17.62 5.63 6.65
N THR A 20 -17.19 4.38 6.59
CA THR A 20 -16.06 3.97 5.75
C THR A 20 -16.50 2.97 4.70
N ASN A 21 -16.05 3.20 3.46
CA ASN A 21 -16.19 2.26 2.34
C ASN A 21 -14.81 1.82 1.89
N PHE A 22 -14.55 0.51 1.85
CA PHE A 22 -13.27 -0.06 1.50
C PHE A 22 -13.37 -0.92 0.24
N ALA A 23 -12.70 -0.45 -0.80
CA ALA A 23 -12.52 -1.19 -2.05
C ALA A 23 -11.19 -0.80 -2.70
N ALA A 24 -10.88 -1.36 -3.85
CA ALA A 24 -9.77 -0.87 -4.66
C ALA A 24 -10.04 0.57 -5.13
N SER A 25 -8.99 1.37 -5.33
CA SER A 25 -9.10 2.81 -5.60
C SER A 25 -9.94 3.13 -6.84
N ASN A 26 -9.79 2.37 -7.93
CA ASN A 26 -10.57 2.58 -9.15
C ASN A 26 -12.08 2.32 -8.98
N PRO A 27 -12.55 1.23 -8.34
CA PRO A 27 -13.95 1.06 -7.99
C PRO A 27 -14.52 2.19 -7.12
N LEU A 28 -13.75 2.69 -6.13
CA LEU A 28 -14.19 3.82 -5.31
C LEU A 28 -14.30 5.11 -6.13
N LEU A 29 -13.34 5.38 -7.01
CA LEU A 29 -13.40 6.50 -7.94
C LEU A 29 -14.64 6.42 -8.83
N LYS A 30 -14.95 5.23 -9.35
CA LYS A 30 -16.15 5.03 -10.17
C LYS A 30 -17.44 5.35 -9.40
N GLN A 31 -17.54 4.91 -8.14
CA GLN A 31 -18.69 5.25 -7.30
C GLN A 31 -18.84 6.78 -7.11
N MET A 32 -17.72 7.49 -6.93
CA MET A 32 -17.74 8.96 -6.85
C MET A 32 -18.20 9.60 -8.17
N GLN A 33 -17.76 9.08 -9.31
CA GLN A 33 -18.20 9.53 -10.64
C GLN A 33 -19.71 9.31 -10.86
N GLU A 34 -20.26 8.27 -10.27
CA GLU A 34 -21.69 7.93 -10.28
C GLU A 34 -22.49 8.72 -9.23
N GLY A 35 -21.86 9.64 -8.49
CA GLY A 35 -22.52 10.54 -7.55
C GLY A 35 -22.61 10.03 -6.11
N ALA A 36 -21.83 9.01 -5.73
CA ALA A 36 -21.77 8.58 -4.33
C ALA A 36 -21.33 9.74 -3.43
N PRO A 37 -22.03 10.01 -2.30
CA PRO A 37 -21.67 11.06 -1.38
C PRO A 37 -20.41 10.66 -0.60
N VAL A 38 -19.31 11.38 -0.81
CA VAL A 38 -17.99 11.12 -0.19
C VAL A 38 -17.40 12.45 0.28
N ASP A 39 -16.99 12.51 1.54
CA ASP A 39 -16.34 13.69 2.12
C ASP A 39 -14.80 13.62 2.01
N VAL A 40 -14.24 12.40 2.05
CA VAL A 40 -12.78 12.15 1.96
C VAL A 40 -12.52 10.97 1.05
N PHE A 41 -11.59 11.13 0.13
CA PHE A 41 -11.07 10.06 -0.73
C PHE A 41 -9.60 9.82 -0.43
N ALA A 42 -9.25 8.58 -0.11
CA ALA A 42 -7.88 8.11 0.02
C ALA A 42 -7.62 7.04 -1.03
N SER A 43 -6.53 7.18 -1.79
CA SER A 43 -6.16 6.28 -2.87
C SER A 43 -4.88 5.51 -2.55
N ALA A 44 -4.78 4.28 -3.03
CA ALA A 44 -3.58 3.46 -2.93
C ALA A 44 -2.53 3.79 -4.02
N ASP A 45 -2.83 4.73 -4.92
CA ASP A 45 -1.91 5.19 -5.96
C ASP A 45 -2.19 6.63 -6.38
N GLN A 46 -1.18 7.27 -6.93
CA GLN A 46 -1.26 8.67 -7.39
C GLN A 46 -2.10 8.78 -8.67
N GLU A 47 -2.04 7.80 -9.56
CA GLU A 47 -2.75 7.82 -10.84
C GLU A 47 -4.27 7.91 -10.66
N THR A 48 -4.83 7.13 -9.74
CA THR A 48 -6.26 7.18 -9.44
C THR A 48 -6.65 8.53 -8.82
N MET A 49 -5.80 9.09 -7.95
CA MET A 49 -6.04 10.43 -7.40
C MET A 49 -5.95 11.51 -8.49
N ASP A 50 -5.03 11.38 -9.46
CA ASP A 50 -4.94 12.29 -10.60
C ASP A 50 -6.21 12.26 -11.45
N LYS A 51 -6.78 11.06 -11.66
CA LYS A 51 -8.06 10.90 -12.35
C LYS A 51 -9.20 11.57 -11.58
N ALA A 52 -9.24 11.41 -10.25
CA ALA A 52 -10.22 12.08 -9.40
C ALA A 52 -10.10 13.60 -9.48
N GLN A 53 -8.89 14.13 -9.48
CA GLN A 53 -8.62 15.57 -9.60
C GLN A 53 -9.03 16.11 -10.98
N LYS A 54 -8.68 15.41 -12.07
CA LYS A 54 -9.09 15.80 -13.43
C LYS A 54 -10.61 15.79 -13.60
N ALA A 55 -11.31 14.86 -12.93
CA ALA A 55 -12.76 14.79 -12.92
C ALA A 55 -13.40 15.78 -11.93
N GLN A 56 -12.62 16.64 -11.26
CA GLN A 56 -13.10 17.62 -10.27
C GLN A 56 -13.84 17.00 -9.08
N LEU A 57 -13.49 15.76 -8.73
CA LEU A 57 -14.11 15.01 -7.62
C LEU A 57 -13.41 15.22 -6.29
N ILE A 58 -12.27 15.92 -6.27
CA ILE A 58 -11.56 16.29 -5.06
C ILE A 58 -11.16 17.77 -5.10
N LYS A 59 -10.92 18.35 -3.93
CA LYS A 59 -10.37 19.70 -3.77
C LYS A 59 -8.85 19.62 -3.89
N PRO A 60 -8.22 20.14 -4.97
CA PRO A 60 -6.79 19.99 -5.22
C PRO A 60 -5.90 20.51 -4.08
N GLU A 61 -6.30 21.59 -3.45
CA GLU A 61 -5.57 22.24 -2.34
C GLU A 61 -5.52 21.37 -1.07
N SER A 62 -6.49 20.45 -0.92
CA SER A 62 -6.55 19.51 0.21
C SER A 62 -5.74 18.24 0.00
N ARG A 63 -5.29 17.99 -1.24
CA ARG A 63 -4.55 16.77 -1.59
C ARG A 63 -3.19 16.75 -0.90
N LYS A 64 -2.94 15.69 -0.14
CA LYS A 64 -1.67 15.43 0.56
C LYS A 64 -1.30 13.96 0.43
N ASN A 65 -0.01 13.64 0.44
CA ASN A 65 0.42 12.29 0.74
C ASN A 65 0.31 12.09 2.25
N PHE A 66 -0.38 11.05 2.70
CA PHE A 66 -0.60 10.86 4.14
C PHE A 66 0.18 9.67 4.71
N VAL A 67 0.55 8.71 3.88
CA VAL A 67 1.45 7.61 4.24
C VAL A 67 2.30 7.20 3.04
N SER A 68 3.40 6.52 3.34
CA SER A 68 4.19 5.77 2.38
C SER A 68 4.28 4.29 2.79
N ASN A 69 4.74 3.47 1.86
CA ASN A 69 5.03 2.06 2.12
C ASN A 69 6.41 1.72 1.56
N THR A 70 6.96 0.60 1.99
CA THR A 70 8.21 0.08 1.45
C THR A 70 7.97 -1.28 0.81
N VAL A 71 8.74 -1.58 -0.21
CA VAL A 71 8.77 -2.89 -0.85
C VAL A 71 9.88 -3.70 -0.17
N VAL A 72 9.56 -4.89 0.30
CA VAL A 72 10.47 -5.72 1.09
C VAL A 72 10.60 -7.13 0.53
N LEU A 73 11.78 -7.69 0.68
CA LEU A 73 12.05 -9.09 0.45
C LEU A 73 11.73 -9.87 1.73
N ILE A 74 10.89 -10.88 1.60
CA ILE A 74 10.50 -11.77 2.69
C ILE A 74 10.89 -13.22 2.37
N VAL A 75 11.11 -13.98 3.43
CA VAL A 75 11.33 -15.43 3.40
C VAL A 75 10.37 -16.10 4.37
N PRO A 76 10.11 -17.42 4.24
CA PRO A 76 9.40 -18.16 5.27
C PRO A 76 10.06 -17.97 6.64
N ALA A 77 9.26 -17.91 7.71
CA ALA A 77 9.79 -17.80 9.07
C ALA A 77 10.80 -18.93 9.34
N GLN A 78 11.97 -18.56 9.89
CA GLN A 78 13.12 -19.45 10.11
C GLN A 78 13.73 -20.03 8.81
N GLY A 79 13.32 -19.53 7.65
CA GLY A 79 13.91 -19.89 6.36
C GLY A 79 15.29 -19.26 6.14
N LYS A 80 15.93 -19.68 5.05
CA LYS A 80 17.22 -19.10 4.64
C LYS A 80 17.05 -17.63 4.30
N LYS A 81 17.77 -16.77 5.00
CA LYS A 81 17.79 -15.33 4.74
C LYS A 81 18.78 -14.97 3.62
N PHE A 82 18.48 -13.91 2.92
CA PHE A 82 19.32 -13.32 1.88
C PHE A 82 19.83 -11.96 2.36
N GLY A 83 21.15 -11.78 2.35
CA GLY A 83 21.80 -10.54 2.80
C GLY A 83 21.86 -9.45 1.73
N SER A 84 21.60 -9.79 0.46
CA SER A 84 21.53 -8.86 -0.67
C SER A 84 20.61 -9.38 -1.76
N LEU A 85 20.16 -8.50 -2.66
CA LEU A 85 19.36 -8.90 -3.83
C LEU A 85 20.15 -9.85 -4.76
N ALA A 86 21.48 -9.69 -4.85
CA ALA A 86 22.32 -10.56 -5.68
C ALA A 86 22.30 -12.02 -5.20
N GLU A 87 22.10 -12.25 -3.90
CA GLU A 87 22.00 -13.60 -3.35
C GLU A 87 20.74 -14.36 -3.79
N LEU A 88 19.72 -13.65 -4.29
CA LEU A 88 18.52 -14.27 -4.87
C LEU A 88 18.82 -15.18 -6.06
N LYS A 89 20.00 -15.05 -6.69
CA LYS A 89 20.47 -16.01 -7.70
C LYS A 89 20.59 -17.46 -7.16
N LYS A 90 20.65 -17.61 -5.84
CA LYS A 90 20.69 -18.91 -5.16
C LYS A 90 19.30 -19.48 -4.85
N ALA A 91 18.26 -18.69 -5.03
CA ALA A 91 16.88 -19.10 -4.82
C ALA A 91 16.35 -19.87 -6.05
N GLN A 92 15.61 -20.94 -5.79
CA GLN A 92 14.97 -21.72 -6.86
C GLN A 92 13.60 -21.11 -7.25
N ARG A 93 12.87 -20.59 -6.28
CA ARG A 93 11.53 -20.01 -6.46
C ARG A 93 11.43 -18.69 -5.73
N ILE A 94 11.05 -17.65 -6.46
CA ILE A 94 10.86 -16.30 -5.94
C ILE A 94 9.45 -15.84 -6.31
N ALA A 95 8.58 -15.67 -5.34
CA ALA A 95 7.22 -15.18 -5.59
C ALA A 95 7.24 -13.66 -5.80
N VAL A 96 6.68 -13.21 -6.91
CA VAL A 96 6.55 -11.80 -7.27
C VAL A 96 5.15 -11.52 -7.81
N GLY A 97 4.62 -10.33 -7.58
CA GLY A 97 3.39 -9.91 -8.23
C GLY A 97 3.59 -9.78 -9.75
N SER A 98 2.60 -10.18 -10.53
CA SER A 98 2.63 -9.94 -11.97
C SER A 98 2.75 -8.44 -12.25
N PRO A 99 3.79 -7.97 -12.95
CA PRO A 99 3.94 -6.53 -13.23
C PRO A 99 2.79 -5.94 -14.07
N GLU A 100 2.11 -6.78 -14.84
CA GLU A 100 1.02 -6.35 -15.71
C GLU A 100 -0.24 -5.96 -14.92
N SER A 101 -0.49 -6.62 -13.78
CA SER A 101 -1.75 -6.49 -13.05
C SER A 101 -1.60 -6.11 -11.58
N VAL A 102 -0.44 -6.34 -10.98
CA VAL A 102 -0.21 -6.16 -9.53
C VAL A 102 0.74 -4.99 -9.28
N PRO A 103 0.32 -3.94 -8.54
CA PRO A 103 1.16 -2.76 -8.29
C PRO A 103 2.54 -3.08 -7.71
N VAL A 104 2.63 -3.92 -6.68
CA VAL A 104 3.93 -4.31 -6.10
C VAL A 104 4.83 -5.02 -7.12
N GLY A 105 4.24 -5.71 -8.10
CA GLY A 105 5.00 -6.34 -9.20
C GLY A 105 5.73 -5.31 -10.07
N ARG A 106 5.11 -4.16 -10.34
CA ARG A 106 5.76 -3.06 -11.06
C ARG A 106 6.94 -2.48 -10.29
N TYR A 107 6.76 -2.20 -9.00
CA TYR A 107 7.85 -1.74 -8.14
C TYR A 107 8.97 -2.77 -8.03
N THR A 108 8.62 -4.05 -7.93
CA THR A 108 9.59 -5.17 -7.92
C THR A 108 10.41 -5.20 -9.20
N ARG A 109 9.76 -5.12 -10.35
CA ARG A 109 10.43 -5.07 -11.65
C ARG A 109 11.40 -3.88 -11.74
N ASP A 110 10.93 -2.70 -11.34
CA ASP A 110 11.74 -1.48 -11.42
C ASP A 110 12.96 -1.58 -10.50
N ALA A 111 12.79 -2.06 -9.27
CA ALA A 111 13.88 -2.28 -8.31
C ALA A 111 14.91 -3.31 -8.83
N LEU A 112 14.45 -4.45 -9.33
CA LEU A 112 15.34 -5.50 -9.84
C LEU A 112 16.02 -5.11 -11.16
N LYS A 113 15.35 -4.34 -12.03
CA LYS A 113 15.98 -3.76 -13.22
C LYS A 113 17.04 -2.74 -12.84
N SER A 114 16.78 -1.87 -11.88
CA SER A 114 17.75 -0.91 -11.35
C SER A 114 19.00 -1.61 -10.78
N ALA A 115 18.82 -2.79 -10.19
CA ALA A 115 19.90 -3.62 -9.68
C ALA A 115 20.58 -4.52 -10.75
N GLY A 116 20.08 -4.51 -12.01
CA GLY A 116 20.59 -5.38 -13.09
C GLY A 116 20.26 -6.86 -12.89
N LEU A 117 19.20 -7.19 -12.15
CA LEU A 117 18.89 -8.57 -11.75
C LEU A 117 17.59 -9.12 -12.34
N TRP A 118 16.76 -8.29 -12.97
CA TRP A 118 15.43 -8.72 -13.41
C TRP A 118 15.48 -9.92 -14.36
N GLU A 119 16.24 -9.81 -15.45
CA GLU A 119 16.33 -10.86 -16.46
C GLU A 119 17.01 -12.12 -15.91
N THR A 120 18.03 -11.96 -15.05
CA THR A 120 18.74 -13.08 -14.41
C THR A 120 17.85 -13.89 -13.49
N LEU A 121 16.94 -13.22 -12.74
CA LEU A 121 16.07 -13.86 -11.76
C LEU A 121 14.74 -14.34 -12.35
N GLN A 122 14.37 -13.83 -13.53
CA GLN A 122 13.08 -14.11 -14.16
C GLN A 122 12.75 -15.60 -14.30
N PRO A 123 13.71 -16.51 -14.64
CA PRO A 123 13.43 -17.94 -14.71
C PRO A 123 13.00 -18.56 -13.36
N SER A 124 13.33 -17.92 -12.24
CA SER A 124 12.95 -18.38 -10.90
C SER A 124 11.64 -17.76 -10.39
N PHE A 125 10.99 -16.87 -11.15
CA PHE A 125 9.79 -16.18 -10.70
C PHE A 125 8.57 -17.08 -10.73
N ILE A 126 7.81 -17.01 -9.63
CA ILE A 126 6.44 -17.51 -9.51
C ILE A 126 5.54 -16.28 -9.40
N TYR A 127 4.74 -16.05 -10.43
CA TYR A 127 3.88 -14.86 -10.49
C TYR A 127 2.59 -15.06 -9.70
N GLY A 128 2.32 -14.11 -8.78
CA GLY A 128 1.04 -14.00 -8.10
C GLY A 128 0.13 -12.98 -8.75
N ASN A 129 -1.16 -13.23 -8.71
CA ASN A 129 -2.21 -12.32 -9.22
C ASN A 129 -2.59 -11.24 -8.19
N SER A 130 -2.01 -11.27 -7.02
CA SER A 130 -2.16 -10.26 -5.97
C SER A 130 -0.98 -10.34 -5.01
N VAL A 131 -0.72 -9.25 -4.27
CA VAL A 131 0.28 -9.25 -3.20
C VAL A 131 -0.04 -10.26 -2.12
N ARG A 132 -1.32 -10.48 -1.82
CA ARG A 132 -1.77 -11.50 -0.85
C ARG A 132 -1.36 -12.89 -1.28
N GLN A 133 -1.52 -13.23 -2.55
CA GLN A 133 -1.11 -14.53 -3.08
C GLN A 133 0.41 -14.73 -2.96
N VAL A 134 1.20 -13.68 -3.26
CA VAL A 134 2.66 -13.71 -3.06
C VAL A 134 3.00 -13.99 -1.59
N LEU A 135 2.37 -13.26 -0.67
CA LEU A 135 2.54 -13.45 0.77
C LEU A 135 2.16 -14.87 1.21
N ASP A 136 1.07 -15.40 0.70
CA ASP A 136 0.61 -16.75 1.05
C ASP A 136 1.59 -17.83 0.57
N TYR A 137 2.18 -17.72 -0.61
CA TYR A 137 3.22 -18.64 -1.10
C TYR A 137 4.42 -18.67 -0.16
N VAL A 138 4.90 -17.50 0.28
CA VAL A 138 6.02 -17.43 1.23
C VAL A 138 5.62 -17.98 2.59
N ALA A 139 4.47 -17.58 3.12
CA ALA A 139 3.98 -18.00 4.44
C ALA A 139 3.77 -19.52 4.56
N ARG A 140 3.49 -20.19 3.43
CA ARG A 140 3.34 -21.65 3.35
C ARG A 140 4.64 -22.39 3.05
N GLY A 141 5.75 -21.67 2.81
CA GLY A 141 7.01 -22.28 2.43
C GLY A 141 7.04 -22.89 1.02
N GLU A 142 6.14 -22.46 0.14
CA GLU A 142 6.05 -22.95 -1.23
C GLU A 142 7.13 -22.34 -2.15
N VAL A 143 7.77 -21.27 -1.70
CA VAL A 143 8.85 -20.54 -2.37
C VAL A 143 9.95 -20.18 -1.37
N ASP A 144 11.16 -19.92 -1.88
CA ASP A 144 12.32 -19.55 -1.05
C ASP A 144 12.25 -18.11 -0.57
N ALA A 145 11.67 -17.24 -1.37
CA ALA A 145 11.52 -15.81 -1.09
C ALA A 145 10.34 -15.22 -1.83
N GLY A 146 9.92 -14.04 -1.42
CA GLY A 146 8.92 -13.26 -2.12
C GLY A 146 9.09 -11.76 -1.89
N ILE A 147 8.43 -10.96 -2.72
CA ILE A 147 8.50 -9.51 -2.63
C ILE A 147 7.10 -8.95 -2.45
N VAL A 148 6.91 -8.24 -1.34
CA VAL A 148 5.61 -7.70 -0.88
C VAL A 148 5.82 -6.30 -0.30
N TYR A 149 4.75 -5.65 0.15
CA TYR A 149 4.87 -4.43 0.95
C TYR A 149 5.19 -4.76 2.43
N ALA A 150 5.85 -3.84 3.12
CA ALA A 150 6.12 -3.98 4.55
C ALA A 150 4.84 -4.17 5.38
N THR A 151 3.75 -3.53 4.98
CA THR A 151 2.43 -3.68 5.61
C THR A 151 1.89 -5.11 5.50
N ASP A 152 2.14 -5.79 4.37
CA ASP A 152 1.74 -7.19 4.17
C ASP A 152 2.57 -8.12 5.04
N ALA A 153 3.89 -7.93 5.04
CA ALA A 153 4.81 -8.70 5.88
C ALA A 153 4.43 -8.62 7.36
N LYS A 154 4.07 -7.43 7.83
CA LYS A 154 3.66 -7.21 9.22
C LYS A 154 2.38 -7.96 9.60
N GLN A 155 1.45 -8.15 8.67
CA GLN A 155 0.23 -8.93 8.92
C GLN A 155 0.49 -10.43 9.14
N ARG A 156 1.62 -10.93 8.68
CA ARG A 156 2.02 -12.34 8.78
C ARG A 156 3.41 -12.49 9.41
N ALA A 157 3.75 -11.59 10.35
CA ALA A 157 5.03 -11.60 11.04
C ALA A 157 5.31 -12.92 11.83
N ASP A 158 4.29 -13.71 12.07
CA ASP A 158 4.39 -15.05 12.64
C ASP A 158 4.86 -16.11 11.62
N LYS A 159 4.73 -15.86 10.32
CA LYS A 159 4.97 -16.82 9.22
C LYS A 159 6.05 -16.40 8.24
N VAL A 160 6.45 -15.12 8.23
CA VAL A 160 7.47 -14.61 7.33
C VAL A 160 8.44 -13.70 8.06
N ASP A 161 9.70 -13.72 7.61
CA ASP A 161 10.74 -12.80 8.05
C ASP A 161 11.08 -11.82 6.93
N VAL A 162 11.28 -10.54 7.29
CA VAL A 162 11.79 -9.52 6.36
C VAL A 162 13.31 -9.59 6.32
N CYS A 163 13.88 -9.69 5.11
CA CYS A 163 15.32 -9.71 4.90
C CYS A 163 15.87 -8.35 4.48
N LEU A 164 15.25 -7.72 3.50
CA LEU A 164 15.75 -6.52 2.83
C LEU A 164 14.59 -5.57 2.51
N THR A 165 14.89 -4.27 2.52
CA THR A 165 14.05 -3.25 1.89
C THR A 165 14.59 -2.97 0.49
N LEU A 166 13.75 -3.03 -0.53
CA LEU A 166 14.12 -2.75 -1.89
C LEU A 166 14.19 -1.24 -2.13
N THR A 167 15.14 -0.85 -2.96
CA THR A 167 15.33 0.52 -3.47
C THR A 167 15.37 0.50 -5.01
N GLY A 168 15.52 1.65 -5.65
CA GLY A 168 15.60 1.72 -7.11
C GLY A 168 14.26 1.67 -7.82
N HIS A 169 13.17 1.89 -7.11
CA HIS A 169 11.82 2.11 -7.62
C HIS A 169 11.28 3.47 -7.17
N LYS A 170 10.20 3.93 -7.80
CA LYS A 170 9.51 5.16 -7.38
C LYS A 170 8.96 5.00 -5.95
N PRO A 171 8.92 6.08 -5.15
CA PRO A 171 8.30 6.04 -3.83
C PRO A 171 6.87 5.52 -3.88
N VAL A 172 6.51 4.65 -2.95
CA VAL A 172 5.14 4.16 -2.79
C VAL A 172 4.43 5.10 -1.82
N THR A 173 3.70 6.06 -2.35
CA THR A 173 2.96 7.06 -1.55
C THR A 173 1.47 6.96 -1.81
N TYR A 174 0.69 7.19 -0.76
CA TYR A 174 -0.76 7.15 -0.79
C TYR A 174 -1.30 8.56 -0.55
N PRO A 175 -2.04 9.12 -1.53
CA PRO A 175 -2.66 10.42 -1.39
C PRO A 175 -4.02 10.34 -0.71
N ILE A 176 -4.39 11.43 -0.02
CA ILE A 176 -5.70 11.67 0.57
C ILE A 176 -6.14 13.08 0.19
N ALA A 177 -7.43 13.28 0.00
CA ALA A 177 -8.00 14.59 -0.30
C ALA A 177 -9.46 14.72 0.17
N VAL A 178 -9.91 15.93 0.38
CA VAL A 178 -11.34 16.24 0.57
C VAL A 178 -12.04 16.05 -0.77
N ALA A 179 -13.12 15.27 -0.77
CA ALA A 179 -13.93 15.03 -1.96
C ALA A 179 -15.01 16.13 -2.14
N THR A 180 -15.46 16.31 -3.36
CA THR A 180 -16.47 17.32 -3.72
C THR A 180 -17.89 16.78 -3.75
N THR A 181 -18.08 15.46 -3.69
CA THR A 181 -19.38 14.81 -3.78
C THR A 181 -20.10 14.67 -2.44
N GLY A 182 -19.41 14.93 -1.33
CA GLY A 182 -19.95 14.88 0.02
C GLY A 182 -20.59 16.20 0.44
N SER A 183 -21.23 16.18 1.60
CA SER A 183 -21.95 17.33 2.19
C SER A 183 -21.19 18.00 3.33
N ASN A 184 -20.08 17.42 3.81
CA ASN A 184 -19.37 17.89 4.99
C ASN A 184 -17.87 18.12 4.73
N ALA A 185 -17.56 19.05 3.84
CA ALA A 185 -16.19 19.37 3.47
C ALA A 185 -15.31 19.82 4.65
N ALA A 186 -15.88 20.51 5.64
CA ALA A 186 -15.17 20.97 6.82
C ALA A 186 -14.69 19.79 7.68
N MET A 187 -15.54 18.80 7.91
CA MET A 187 -15.16 17.57 8.61
C MET A 187 -14.25 16.68 7.76
N GLY A 188 -14.43 16.69 6.45
CA GLY A 188 -13.49 16.06 5.51
C GLY A 188 -12.07 16.62 5.66
N GLN A 189 -11.92 17.94 5.72
CA GLN A 189 -10.62 18.59 5.96
C GLN A 189 -10.06 18.25 7.35
N ALA A 190 -10.90 18.26 8.38
CA ALA A 190 -10.48 17.86 9.73
C ALA A 190 -9.98 16.41 9.78
N PHE A 191 -10.59 15.50 9.02
CA PHE A 191 -10.13 14.11 8.92
C PHE A 191 -8.78 14.00 8.17
N VAL A 192 -8.61 14.74 7.08
CA VAL A 192 -7.31 14.81 6.36
C VAL A 192 -6.22 15.32 7.30
N ASP A 193 -6.49 16.39 8.04
CA ASP A 193 -5.53 16.96 9.00
C ASP A 193 -5.21 15.98 10.13
N PHE A 194 -6.21 15.26 10.64
CA PHE A 194 -6.02 14.20 11.63
C PHE A 194 -5.14 13.06 11.08
N ALA A 195 -5.35 12.61 9.84
CA ALA A 195 -4.54 11.56 9.23
C ALA A 195 -3.05 11.94 9.15
N LEU A 196 -2.76 13.25 9.01
CA LEU A 196 -1.40 13.80 8.98
C LEU A 196 -0.85 14.15 10.38
N SER A 197 -1.69 14.16 11.41
CA SER A 197 -1.29 14.49 12.77
C SER A 197 -0.38 13.42 13.39
N PRO A 198 0.40 13.76 14.44
CA PRO A 198 1.21 12.78 15.16
C PRO A 198 0.41 11.55 15.62
N GLU A 199 -0.82 11.75 16.09
CA GLU A 199 -1.71 10.66 16.52
C GLU A 199 -2.12 9.78 15.35
N GLY A 200 -2.61 10.37 14.24
CA GLY A 200 -2.99 9.65 13.03
C GLY A 200 -1.82 8.86 12.45
N GLN A 201 -0.64 9.46 12.39
CA GLN A 201 0.59 8.81 11.91
C GLN A 201 1.05 7.67 12.83
N ALA A 202 0.93 7.81 14.16
CA ALA A 202 1.25 6.75 15.10
C ALA A 202 0.33 5.53 14.92
N ILE A 203 -0.95 5.76 14.63
CA ILE A 203 -1.89 4.67 14.32
C ILE A 203 -1.46 3.94 13.05
N LEU A 204 -1.14 4.66 11.97
CA LEU A 204 -0.73 4.07 10.69
C LEU A 204 0.58 3.27 10.81
N ALA A 205 1.54 3.78 11.59
CA ALA A 205 2.81 3.09 11.84
C ALA A 205 2.62 1.71 12.51
N ARG A 206 1.59 1.54 13.34
CA ARG A 206 1.27 0.24 13.94
C ARG A 206 0.91 -0.82 12.90
N TYR A 207 0.44 -0.41 11.74
CA TYR A 207 0.11 -1.30 10.61
C TYR A 207 1.24 -1.45 9.59
N GLY A 208 2.41 -0.85 9.84
CA GLY A 208 3.59 -0.98 8.99
C GLY A 208 3.74 0.12 7.94
N PHE A 209 2.87 1.12 7.92
CA PHE A 209 3.05 2.29 7.08
C PHE A 209 4.16 3.18 7.61
N SER A 210 4.83 3.87 6.69
CA SER A 210 5.82 4.91 6.99
C SER A 210 5.20 6.30 6.79
N LYS A 211 5.84 7.32 7.33
CA LYS A 211 5.49 8.71 7.05
C LYS A 211 5.62 8.99 5.55
N PRO A 212 4.81 9.92 5.00
CA PRO A 212 4.86 10.30 3.60
C PRO A 212 6.19 10.91 3.19
#